data_345ae89234cba6be2017ded54250a274
#
_entry.id   345ae89234cba6be2017ded54250a274
#
_cell.length_a   1.000
_cell.length_b   1.000
_cell.length_c   1.000
_cell.angle_alpha   90.00
_cell.angle_beta   90.00
_cell.angle_gamma   90.00
#
_symmetry.space_group_name_H-M   'P 1'
#
loop_
_entity.id
_entity.type
_entity.pdbx_description
1 polymer ?
#
loop_
_entity_poly.entity_id
_entity_poly.type
_entity_poly.pdbx_seq_one_letter_code
_entity_poly.pdbx_strand_id
1 'polypeptide(L)'
;MDTKNIIFQMPFDESNGATTAYDYSQSRADGVVDGAQFVAGKNGNAISFSGNDTCQVAKSVVSLDSDFTIVAWVQPGQIECGSPTKLIWIINFDGLENYEEYSFGATPGSWYSLALVKSGTSYSIYINSTLVKTIYHDGTPTGISLNQDCYSGEYGLGLLDDVKIYDTALKQAELIEELSAAKTLEYYVDGLNFKDYGVYVSGSEGILNRPKLKSITSISWDNYHGESVDLMHKFYESREITLSCFVKAQSKIEFITQISNFEKLFDKQGTQRLVIDVHPVKPLIYETYCQDAIEITKEWSDELMVGTFKLKLIEPEPVKRVLKHMVVDSSSQTCNIKITTRKYVNIYWGDGSVDYDISGDDVEISHEYASNGEYFPVVTGCIDEITAFETNAIIVWNKL
;
A
#
# COMPACT_ATOMS: atom_id res chain seq x y z
N MET A 1 -22.49 3.78 -6.50
CA MET A 1 -21.54 2.88 -5.81
C MET A 1 -21.19 3.60 -4.53
N ASP A 2 -21.55 3.04 -3.38
CA ASP A 2 -21.14 3.61 -2.11
C ASP A 2 -19.62 3.45 -2.04
N THR A 3 -18.92 4.57 -2.12
CA THR A 3 -17.45 4.59 -2.04
C THR A 3 -17.08 4.26 -0.59
N LYS A 4 -16.49 3.10 -0.38
CA LYS A 4 -15.87 2.72 0.90
C LYS A 4 -14.81 3.78 1.23
N ASN A 5 -15.02 4.58 2.26
CA ASN A 5 -14.08 5.61 2.65
C ASN A 5 -13.26 5.12 3.85
N ILE A 6 -11.95 4.94 3.66
CA ILE A 6 -11.03 4.59 4.74
C ILE A 6 -10.62 5.88 5.44
N ILE A 7 -11.03 6.00 6.70
CA ILE A 7 -10.72 7.17 7.55
C ILE A 7 -9.52 6.97 8.46
N PHE A 8 -9.02 5.72 8.58
CA PHE A 8 -7.80 5.38 9.29
C PHE A 8 -7.18 4.13 8.67
N GLN A 9 -5.85 4.14 8.44
CA GLN A 9 -5.13 3.01 7.87
C GLN A 9 -3.69 2.95 8.38
N MET A 10 -3.41 2.00 9.24
CA MET A 10 -2.11 1.79 9.87
C MET A 10 -1.63 0.36 9.61
N PRO A 11 -0.76 0.16 8.60
CA PRO A 11 -0.28 -1.17 8.21
C PRO A 11 0.84 -1.69 9.09
N PHE A 12 1.50 -0.85 9.90
CA PHE A 12 2.63 -1.18 10.75
C PHE A 12 3.88 -1.68 10.02
N ASP A 13 4.12 -1.17 8.80
CA ASP A 13 5.22 -1.57 7.93
C ASP A 13 6.54 -0.80 8.17
N GLU A 14 6.64 -0.13 9.30
CA GLU A 14 7.83 0.60 9.69
C GLU A 14 9.00 -0.36 9.97
N SER A 15 10.22 0.17 9.89
CA SER A 15 11.41 -0.59 10.25
C SER A 15 11.54 -0.76 11.75
N ASN A 16 12.16 -1.85 12.19
CA ASN A 16 12.41 -2.09 13.61
C ASN A 16 13.16 -0.90 14.24
N GLY A 17 12.68 -0.47 15.42
CA GLY A 17 13.18 0.69 16.15
C GLY A 17 12.55 2.03 15.74
N ALA A 18 11.60 2.07 14.82
CA ALA A 18 10.81 3.27 14.56
C ALA A 18 9.95 3.63 15.79
N THR A 19 9.84 4.92 16.07
CA THR A 19 9.04 5.47 17.19
C THR A 19 7.70 6.02 16.76
N THR A 20 7.37 5.88 15.48
CA THR A 20 6.12 6.36 14.89
C THR A 20 5.55 5.28 13.98
N ALA A 21 4.27 4.97 14.16
CA ALA A 21 3.46 4.19 13.23
C ALA A 21 2.62 5.16 12.41
N TYR A 22 2.76 5.12 11.08
CA TYR A 22 2.11 6.10 10.21
C TYR A 22 0.68 5.71 9.84
N ASP A 23 -0.23 6.67 9.94
CA ASP A 23 -1.57 6.58 9.38
C ASP A 23 -1.55 7.02 7.91
N TYR A 24 -1.76 6.08 7.00
CA TYR A 24 -1.76 6.30 5.56
C TYR A 24 -3.11 6.78 5.01
N SER A 25 -4.07 7.10 5.89
CA SER A 25 -5.36 7.68 5.53
C SER A 25 -5.33 9.20 5.48
N GLN A 26 -6.48 9.78 5.22
CA GLN A 26 -6.71 11.22 5.24
C GLN A 26 -6.52 11.83 6.63
N SER A 27 -6.81 11.07 7.69
CA SER A 27 -6.78 11.61 9.06
C SER A 27 -5.38 11.97 9.52
N ARG A 28 -4.34 11.33 8.98
CA ARG A 28 -2.94 11.51 9.39
C ARG A 28 -2.79 11.44 10.90
N ALA A 29 -3.48 10.51 11.51
CA ALA A 29 -3.48 10.30 12.93
C ALA A 29 -2.39 9.29 13.30
N ASP A 30 -1.13 9.68 13.10
CA ASP A 30 0.04 8.84 13.38
C ASP A 30 0.08 8.40 14.84
N GLY A 31 0.56 7.18 15.07
CA GLY A 31 0.73 6.61 16.39
C GLY A 31 2.14 6.81 16.93
N VAL A 32 2.26 7.23 18.18
CA VAL A 32 3.53 7.26 18.92
C VAL A 32 3.76 5.88 19.53
N VAL A 33 4.90 5.27 19.19
CA VAL A 33 5.29 3.93 19.62
C VAL A 33 6.25 4.06 20.81
N ASP A 34 5.90 3.39 21.91
CA ASP A 34 6.73 3.32 23.11
C ASP A 34 6.89 1.83 23.53
N GLY A 35 8.11 1.34 23.46
CA GLY A 35 8.50 -0.04 23.79
C GLY A 35 8.24 -1.06 22.68
N ALA A 36 7.15 -0.97 21.94
CA ALA A 36 6.77 -1.93 20.93
C ALA A 36 7.77 -1.99 19.75
N GLN A 37 7.85 -3.14 19.10
CA GLN A 37 8.81 -3.43 18.04
C GLN A 37 8.08 -3.72 16.73
N PHE A 38 8.67 -3.34 15.58
CA PHE A 38 8.20 -3.77 14.27
C PHE A 38 8.92 -5.05 13.85
N VAL A 39 8.14 -6.08 13.57
CA VAL A 39 8.63 -7.44 13.23
C VAL A 39 7.90 -7.96 11.98
N ALA A 40 8.32 -9.10 11.43
CA ALA A 40 7.61 -9.72 10.32
C ALA A 40 6.15 -10.02 10.69
N GLY A 41 5.20 -9.52 9.89
CA GLY A 41 3.77 -9.54 10.11
C GLY A 41 3.00 -10.53 9.23
N LYS A 42 1.70 -10.29 9.12
CA LYS A 42 0.81 -11.02 8.22
C LYS A 42 1.00 -10.53 6.79
N ASN A 43 1.08 -9.20 6.62
CA ASN A 43 1.29 -8.51 5.34
C ASN A 43 2.43 -7.50 5.54
N GLY A 44 3.67 -7.85 5.20
CA GLY A 44 4.82 -6.99 5.47
C GLY A 44 5.30 -7.10 6.91
N ASN A 45 5.37 -5.98 7.64
CA ASN A 45 5.66 -5.95 9.06
C ASN A 45 4.37 -5.82 9.89
N ALA A 46 4.48 -6.05 11.18
CA ALA A 46 3.44 -5.87 12.20
C ALA A 46 4.05 -5.21 13.43
N ILE A 47 3.23 -4.57 14.24
CA ILE A 47 3.68 -4.10 15.55
C ILE A 47 3.54 -5.22 16.59
N SER A 48 4.61 -5.46 17.35
CA SER A 48 4.70 -6.47 18.41
C SER A 48 4.64 -5.81 19.77
N PHE A 49 3.70 -6.24 20.58
CA PHE A 49 3.54 -5.80 21.95
C PHE A 49 4.04 -6.87 22.92
N SER A 50 4.89 -6.45 23.89
CA SER A 50 5.41 -7.31 24.96
C SER A 50 5.33 -6.57 26.30
N GLY A 51 4.33 -6.87 27.12
CA GLY A 51 4.15 -6.20 28.41
C GLY A 51 3.52 -4.79 28.29
N ASN A 52 4.21 -3.78 28.78
CA ASN A 52 3.68 -2.40 28.88
C ASN A 52 3.86 -1.56 27.61
N ASP A 53 4.16 -2.17 26.50
CA ASP A 53 4.39 -1.49 25.24
C ASP A 53 3.10 -0.84 24.71
N THR A 54 3.23 0.32 24.07
CA THR A 54 2.06 1.04 23.53
C THR A 54 2.32 1.58 22.12
N CYS A 55 1.22 1.75 21.39
CA CYS A 55 1.15 2.60 20.22
C CYS A 55 -0.06 3.53 20.40
N GLN A 56 0.18 4.82 20.62
CA GLN A 56 -0.87 5.77 20.98
C GLN A 56 -1.15 6.73 19.83
N VAL A 57 -2.40 6.77 19.41
CA VAL A 57 -2.93 7.74 18.44
C VAL A 57 -3.57 8.90 19.21
N ALA A 58 -2.96 10.08 19.14
CA ALA A 58 -3.40 11.25 19.91
C ALA A 58 -4.67 11.92 19.36
N LYS A 59 -5.05 11.63 18.10
CA LYS A 59 -6.18 12.26 17.41
C LYS A 59 -7.37 11.31 17.36
N SER A 60 -8.56 11.80 17.71
CA SER A 60 -9.79 11.06 17.48
C SER A 60 -10.05 10.96 15.96
N VAL A 61 -10.13 9.75 15.44
CA VAL A 61 -10.31 9.47 14.00
C VAL A 61 -11.71 8.98 13.66
N VAL A 62 -12.46 8.52 14.64
CA VAL A 62 -13.78 7.92 14.46
C VAL A 62 -14.82 8.73 15.23
N SER A 63 -15.91 9.08 14.56
CA SER A 63 -17.15 9.44 15.23
C SER A 63 -17.88 8.16 15.62
N LEU A 64 -17.87 7.82 16.90
CA LEU A 64 -18.53 6.60 17.40
C LEU A 64 -20.07 6.69 17.33
N ASP A 65 -20.61 7.87 17.04
CA ASP A 65 -22.05 8.11 16.83
C ASP A 65 -22.52 7.55 15.47
N SER A 66 -21.68 7.56 14.47
CA SER A 66 -21.99 7.12 13.10
C SER A 66 -21.80 5.62 12.92
N ASP A 67 -22.25 5.09 11.79
CA ASP A 67 -21.90 3.75 11.35
C ASP A 67 -20.40 3.70 11.01
N PHE A 68 -19.76 2.61 11.36
CA PHE A 68 -18.33 2.40 11.06
C PHE A 68 -17.97 0.91 10.97
N THR A 69 -16.80 0.62 10.43
CA THR A 69 -16.21 -0.71 10.46
C THR A 69 -14.75 -0.60 10.85
N ILE A 70 -14.33 -1.41 11.83
CA ILE A 70 -12.93 -1.59 12.20
C ILE A 70 -12.50 -2.98 11.74
N VAL A 71 -11.38 -3.09 11.05
CA VAL A 71 -10.74 -4.36 10.68
C VAL A 71 -9.29 -4.38 11.13
N ALA A 72 -8.79 -5.57 11.51
CA ALA A 72 -7.41 -5.77 11.90
C ALA A 72 -7.00 -7.23 11.74
N TRP A 73 -5.70 -7.48 11.57
CA TRP A 73 -5.10 -8.78 11.75
C TRP A 73 -4.39 -8.84 13.11
N VAL A 74 -4.63 -9.93 13.85
CA VAL A 74 -4.05 -10.12 15.19
C VAL A 74 -3.46 -11.51 15.31
N GLN A 75 -2.25 -11.60 15.87
CA GLN A 75 -1.63 -12.85 16.24
C GLN A 75 -1.36 -12.84 17.76
N PRO A 76 -2.15 -13.57 18.54
CA PRO A 76 -1.95 -13.63 20.00
C PRO A 76 -0.58 -14.21 20.35
N GLY A 77 0.10 -13.62 21.31
CA GLY A 77 1.30 -14.15 21.91
C GLY A 77 1.00 -15.30 22.89
N GLN A 78 2.04 -15.97 23.33
CA GLN A 78 1.93 -17.02 24.34
C GLN A 78 1.92 -16.39 25.74
N ILE A 79 0.93 -16.77 26.56
CA ILE A 79 0.83 -16.37 27.95
C ILE A 79 1.49 -17.45 28.81
N GLU A 80 2.41 -17.05 29.69
CA GLU A 80 3.18 -17.99 30.54
C GLU A 80 2.38 -18.66 31.67
N CYS A 81 1.19 -18.16 31.98
CA CYS A 81 0.42 -18.59 33.18
C CYS A 81 -0.50 -19.80 32.97
N GLY A 82 -0.40 -20.54 31.86
CA GLY A 82 -1.17 -21.78 31.64
C GLY A 82 -2.67 -21.60 31.40
N SER A 83 -3.14 -20.37 31.35
CA SER A 83 -4.52 -20.05 30.96
C SER A 83 -4.68 -20.08 29.46
N PRO A 84 -5.87 -20.46 28.93
CA PRO A 84 -6.12 -20.42 27.49
C PRO A 84 -5.99 -18.99 26.97
N THR A 85 -5.22 -18.79 25.91
CA THR A 85 -5.13 -17.49 25.22
C THR A 85 -6.49 -17.10 24.69
N LYS A 86 -6.91 -15.87 24.96
CA LYS A 86 -8.18 -15.31 24.49
C LYS A 86 -7.92 -13.97 23.81
N LEU A 87 -8.72 -13.69 22.79
CA LEU A 87 -8.86 -12.36 22.22
C LEU A 87 -10.20 -11.78 22.69
N ILE A 88 -10.20 -10.52 23.10
CA ILE A 88 -11.35 -9.86 23.68
C ILE A 88 -11.64 -8.56 22.95
N TRP A 89 -12.89 -8.39 22.50
CA TRP A 89 -13.44 -7.10 22.12
C TRP A 89 -14.12 -6.47 23.33
N ILE A 90 -13.79 -5.24 23.63
CA ILE A 90 -14.46 -4.46 24.68
C ILE A 90 -15.00 -3.18 24.03
N ILE A 91 -16.32 -2.97 24.18
CA ILE A 91 -17.04 -1.79 23.72
C ILE A 91 -17.56 -1.07 24.95
N ASN A 92 -17.03 0.12 25.23
CA ASN A 92 -17.43 0.93 26.38
C ASN A 92 -18.52 1.93 25.96
N PHE A 93 -19.63 1.98 26.66
CA PHE A 93 -20.77 2.86 26.35
C PHE A 93 -20.86 4.08 27.26
N ASP A 94 -20.73 3.99 28.56
CA ASP A 94 -20.80 5.13 29.47
C ASP A 94 -19.91 4.92 30.69
N GLY A 95 -18.58 4.91 30.48
CA GLY A 95 -17.62 4.69 31.54
C GLY A 95 -17.36 3.22 31.85
N LEU A 96 -16.59 2.95 32.92
CA LEU A 96 -16.03 1.64 33.24
C LEU A 96 -17.06 0.57 33.67
N GLU A 97 -18.31 0.97 33.97
CA GLU A 97 -19.35 0.05 34.49
C GLU A 97 -20.34 -0.41 33.42
N ASN A 98 -20.33 0.18 32.23
CA ASN A 98 -21.28 -0.15 31.16
C ASN A 98 -20.50 -0.49 29.87
N TYR A 99 -20.07 -1.74 29.79
CA TYR A 99 -19.35 -2.26 28.64
C TYR A 99 -19.89 -3.62 28.20
N GLU A 100 -19.76 -3.90 26.91
CA GLU A 100 -20.01 -5.21 26.33
C GLU A 100 -18.69 -5.87 25.99
N GLU A 101 -18.54 -7.13 26.37
CA GLU A 101 -17.36 -7.95 26.15
C GLU A 101 -17.70 -9.18 25.30
N TYR A 102 -16.83 -9.49 24.37
CA TYR A 102 -16.84 -10.75 23.67
C TYR A 102 -15.42 -11.34 23.64
N SER A 103 -15.26 -12.53 24.21
CA SER A 103 -14.01 -13.25 24.22
C SER A 103 -14.11 -14.58 23.48
N PHE A 104 -13.05 -14.99 22.81
CA PHE A 104 -12.95 -16.31 22.21
C PHE A 104 -11.57 -16.92 22.42
N GLY A 105 -11.50 -18.25 22.47
CA GLY A 105 -10.26 -18.99 22.59
C GLY A 105 -9.42 -18.88 21.31
N ALA A 106 -8.16 -18.48 21.43
CA ALA A 106 -7.24 -18.32 20.33
C ALA A 106 -6.00 -19.19 20.51
N THR A 107 -5.39 -19.61 19.40
CA THR A 107 -4.13 -20.35 19.40
C THR A 107 -2.97 -19.36 19.30
N PRO A 108 -2.03 -19.34 20.26
CA PRO A 108 -0.84 -18.49 20.17
C PRO A 108 -0.08 -18.72 18.87
N GLY A 109 0.42 -17.65 18.27
CA GLY A 109 1.17 -17.69 17.01
C GLY A 109 0.32 -17.87 15.75
N SER A 110 -1.01 -17.99 15.86
CA SER A 110 -1.91 -18.07 14.72
C SER A 110 -2.51 -16.69 14.41
N TRP A 111 -2.61 -16.33 13.12
CA TRP A 111 -3.22 -15.10 12.68
C TRP A 111 -4.75 -15.22 12.60
N TYR A 112 -5.43 -14.21 13.11
CA TYR A 112 -6.89 -14.04 13.05
C TYR A 112 -7.22 -12.70 12.41
N SER A 113 -8.13 -12.70 11.44
CA SER A 113 -8.74 -11.46 11.00
C SER A 113 -9.93 -11.13 11.90
N LEU A 114 -9.97 -9.91 12.40
CA LEU A 114 -11.01 -9.41 13.28
C LEU A 114 -11.72 -8.24 12.62
N ALA A 115 -13.05 -8.20 12.75
CA ALA A 115 -13.81 -7.01 12.38
C ALA A 115 -14.92 -6.71 13.38
N LEU A 116 -15.16 -5.42 13.59
CA LEU A 116 -16.31 -4.87 14.30
C LEU A 116 -17.08 -3.96 13.37
N VAL A 117 -18.34 -4.25 13.13
CA VAL A 117 -19.23 -3.45 12.28
C VAL A 117 -20.33 -2.85 13.13
N LYS A 118 -20.40 -1.52 13.21
CA LYS A 118 -21.52 -0.78 13.78
C LYS A 118 -22.48 -0.36 12.69
N SER A 119 -23.75 -0.73 12.84
CA SER A 119 -24.83 -0.27 11.98
C SER A 119 -26.05 0.09 12.82
N GLY A 120 -26.35 1.38 12.95
CA GLY A 120 -27.33 1.89 13.90
C GLY A 120 -26.99 1.48 15.33
N THR A 121 -27.89 0.73 15.98
CA THR A 121 -27.71 0.20 17.35
C THR A 121 -27.09 -1.20 17.39
N SER A 122 -26.71 -1.76 16.24
CA SER A 122 -26.15 -3.11 16.12
C SER A 122 -24.63 -3.07 16.01
N TYR A 123 -23.96 -3.90 16.82
CA TYR A 123 -22.51 -4.12 16.80
C TYR A 123 -22.23 -5.58 16.47
N SER A 124 -21.75 -5.85 15.28
CA SER A 124 -21.49 -7.19 14.76
C SER A 124 -19.99 -7.50 14.78
N ILE A 125 -19.61 -8.57 15.48
CA ILE A 125 -18.25 -9.02 15.65
C ILE A 125 -17.99 -10.20 14.71
N TYR A 126 -16.93 -10.09 13.92
CA TYR A 126 -16.47 -11.11 12.97
C TYR A 126 -15.07 -11.59 13.33
N ILE A 127 -14.87 -12.89 13.20
CA ILE A 127 -13.56 -13.55 13.32
C ILE A 127 -13.36 -14.40 12.07
N ASN A 128 -12.24 -14.22 11.39
CA ASN A 128 -11.94 -14.90 10.11
C ASN A 128 -13.12 -14.76 9.12
N SER A 129 -13.64 -13.54 8.99
CA SER A 129 -14.81 -13.18 8.15
C SER A 129 -16.12 -13.88 8.50
N THR A 130 -16.18 -14.60 9.61
CA THR A 130 -17.41 -15.25 10.11
C THR A 130 -18.04 -14.42 11.22
N LEU A 131 -19.33 -14.12 11.11
CA LEU A 131 -20.09 -13.45 12.18
C LEU A 131 -20.16 -14.37 13.39
N VAL A 132 -19.63 -13.92 14.53
CA VAL A 132 -19.62 -14.69 15.79
C VAL A 132 -20.54 -14.16 16.85
N LYS A 133 -20.82 -12.85 16.86
CA LYS A 133 -21.74 -12.22 17.80
C LYS A 133 -22.32 -10.94 17.22
N THR A 134 -23.57 -10.64 17.58
CA THR A 134 -24.18 -9.31 17.42
C THR A 134 -24.66 -8.83 18.79
N ILE A 135 -24.31 -7.60 19.15
CA ILE A 135 -24.68 -6.90 20.36
C ILE A 135 -25.61 -5.76 19.94
N TYR A 136 -26.65 -5.52 20.68
CA TYR A 136 -27.59 -4.40 20.46
C TYR A 136 -27.52 -3.46 21.65
N HIS A 137 -27.21 -2.20 21.39
CA HIS A 137 -27.11 -1.18 22.41
C HIS A 137 -27.47 0.19 21.84
N ASP A 138 -28.37 0.91 22.57
CA ASP A 138 -28.89 2.21 22.12
C ASP A 138 -27.93 3.39 22.43
N GLY A 139 -26.93 3.17 23.29
CA GLY A 139 -25.95 4.18 23.66
C GLY A 139 -24.83 4.33 22.63
N THR A 140 -24.21 5.52 22.60
CA THR A 140 -23.00 5.78 21.83
C THR A 140 -21.80 5.22 22.57
N PRO A 141 -20.92 4.44 21.92
CA PRO A 141 -19.68 4.01 22.54
C PRO A 141 -18.79 5.19 22.92
N THR A 142 -18.20 5.14 24.10
CA THR A 142 -17.18 6.09 24.56
C THR A 142 -15.77 5.63 24.26
N GLY A 143 -15.61 4.33 23.94
CA GLY A 143 -14.35 3.73 23.53
C GLY A 143 -14.52 2.31 23.02
N ILE A 144 -13.62 1.89 22.17
CA ILE A 144 -13.51 0.52 21.66
C ILE A 144 -12.07 0.09 21.81
N SER A 145 -11.86 -1.09 22.38
CA SER A 145 -10.54 -1.66 22.50
C SER A 145 -10.52 -3.14 22.09
N LEU A 146 -9.42 -3.56 21.56
CA LEU A 146 -9.08 -4.95 21.33
C LEU A 146 -7.98 -5.31 22.31
N ASN A 147 -8.19 -6.27 23.19
CA ASN A 147 -7.24 -6.66 24.20
C ASN A 147 -7.10 -8.18 24.27
N GLN A 148 -5.95 -8.63 24.68
CA GLN A 148 -5.66 -10.02 24.99
C GLN A 148 -5.81 -10.20 26.51
N ASP A 149 -6.67 -11.11 26.94
CA ASP A 149 -6.92 -11.32 28.37
C ASP A 149 -5.79 -12.06 29.05
N CYS A 150 -5.22 -11.41 30.05
CA CYS A 150 -4.50 -12.08 31.12
C CYS A 150 -5.08 -11.60 32.47
N TYR A 151 -5.58 -12.48 33.27
CA TYR A 151 -6.40 -12.29 34.48
C TYR A 151 -5.78 -11.42 35.61
N SER A 152 -4.70 -10.70 35.36
CA SER A 152 -3.97 -9.89 36.34
C SER A 152 -3.71 -8.45 35.91
N GLY A 153 -4.41 -7.92 34.94
CA GLY A 153 -4.22 -6.52 34.50
C GLY A 153 -2.98 -6.32 33.64
N GLU A 154 -2.47 -7.38 33.04
CA GLU A 154 -1.36 -7.31 32.12
C GLU A 154 -1.84 -6.93 30.71
N TYR A 155 -1.01 -6.13 30.03
CA TYR A 155 -1.27 -5.63 28.66
C TYR A 155 -1.28 -6.76 27.64
N GLY A 156 -1.97 -6.57 26.53
CA GLY A 156 -2.06 -7.57 25.47
C GLY A 156 -0.69 -7.92 24.89
N LEU A 157 -0.41 -9.23 24.79
CA LEU A 157 0.79 -9.76 24.16
C LEU A 157 0.46 -10.25 22.75
N GLY A 158 1.28 -9.89 21.77
CA GLY A 158 1.14 -10.41 20.41
C GLY A 158 1.42 -9.39 19.33
N LEU A 159 1.00 -9.72 18.12
CA LEU A 159 1.19 -8.88 16.96
C LEU A 159 -0.14 -8.29 16.49
N LEU A 160 -0.09 -7.05 16.05
CA LEU A 160 -1.20 -6.35 15.41
C LEU A 160 -0.73 -5.86 14.04
N ASP A 161 -1.57 -6.03 13.02
CA ASP A 161 -1.24 -5.73 11.63
C ASP A 161 -2.47 -5.22 10.87
N ASP A 162 -2.24 -4.39 9.85
CA ASP A 162 -3.25 -3.91 8.89
C ASP A 162 -4.53 -3.38 9.55
N VAL A 163 -4.43 -2.45 10.49
CA VAL A 163 -5.60 -1.81 11.10
C VAL A 163 -6.21 -0.79 10.15
N LYS A 164 -7.49 -0.97 9.84
CA LYS A 164 -8.27 -0.02 9.03
C LYS A 164 -9.60 0.31 9.70
N ILE A 165 -10.04 1.55 9.49
CA ILE A 165 -11.36 2.02 9.92
C ILE A 165 -12.05 2.66 8.72
N TYR A 166 -13.28 2.23 8.50
CA TYR A 166 -14.21 2.75 7.49
C TYR A 166 -15.30 3.57 8.17
N ASP A 167 -15.73 4.66 7.54
CA ASP A 167 -16.86 5.50 8.00
C ASP A 167 -18.23 4.93 7.62
N THR A 168 -18.29 3.65 7.28
CA THR A 168 -19.50 2.94 6.87
C THR A 168 -19.55 1.53 7.46
N ALA A 169 -20.75 1.01 7.61
CA ALA A 169 -20.98 -0.39 7.98
C ALA A 169 -20.77 -1.30 6.76
N LEU A 170 -19.63 -1.98 6.68
CA LEU A 170 -19.33 -2.92 5.60
C LEU A 170 -20.24 -4.15 5.69
N LYS A 171 -20.70 -4.63 4.53
CA LYS A 171 -21.45 -5.89 4.43
C LYS A 171 -20.50 -7.09 4.54
N GLN A 172 -21.01 -8.25 4.90
CA GLN A 172 -20.21 -9.45 5.05
C GLN A 172 -19.40 -9.81 3.78
N ALA A 173 -19.97 -9.63 2.59
CA ALA A 173 -19.24 -9.86 1.33
C ALA A 173 -18.04 -8.92 1.17
N GLU A 174 -18.18 -7.66 1.58
CA GLU A 174 -17.12 -6.66 1.55
C GLU A 174 -16.04 -6.94 2.59
N LEU A 175 -16.42 -7.46 3.77
CA LEU A 175 -15.48 -7.92 4.79
C LEU A 175 -14.69 -9.14 4.32
N ILE A 176 -15.34 -10.09 3.65
CA ILE A 176 -14.65 -11.26 3.06
C ILE A 176 -13.61 -10.81 2.03
N GLU A 177 -13.97 -9.87 1.17
CA GLU A 177 -13.05 -9.29 0.19
C GLU A 177 -11.87 -8.58 0.87
N GLU A 178 -12.16 -7.75 1.88
CA GLU A 178 -11.16 -6.97 2.62
C GLU A 178 -10.19 -7.86 3.40
N LEU A 179 -10.70 -8.90 4.06
CA LEU A 179 -9.95 -9.78 4.93
C LEU A 179 -9.47 -11.07 4.24
N SER A 180 -9.72 -11.24 2.94
CA SER A 180 -9.18 -12.39 2.21
C SER A 180 -7.67 -12.25 2.04
N ALA A 181 -6.94 -13.26 2.52
CA ALA A 181 -5.47 -13.25 2.58
C ALA A 181 -4.75 -13.34 1.22
N ALA A 182 -5.47 -13.38 0.11
CA ALA A 182 -4.93 -13.48 -1.24
C ALA A 182 -5.57 -12.43 -2.14
N LYS A 183 -5.16 -11.16 -2.00
CA LYS A 183 -5.37 -10.22 -3.12
C LYS A 183 -4.51 -10.70 -4.28
N THR A 184 -5.15 -11.09 -5.38
CA THR A 184 -4.43 -11.28 -6.64
C THR A 184 -3.79 -9.96 -7.02
N LEU A 185 -2.50 -9.99 -7.41
CA LEU A 185 -1.80 -8.80 -7.88
C LEU A 185 -2.62 -8.11 -8.98
N GLU A 186 -2.92 -6.86 -8.77
CA GLU A 186 -3.59 -6.01 -9.75
C GLU A 186 -2.55 -5.16 -10.48
N TYR A 187 -2.77 -5.00 -11.78
CA TYR A 187 -1.91 -4.21 -12.66
C TYR A 187 -2.73 -3.10 -13.30
N TYR A 188 -2.22 -1.89 -13.20
CA TYR A 188 -2.87 -0.71 -13.76
C TYR A 188 -1.91 0.03 -14.69
N VAL A 189 -2.44 0.62 -15.75
CA VAL A 189 -1.73 1.59 -16.58
C VAL A 189 -2.52 2.90 -16.59
N ASP A 190 -1.89 4.00 -16.21
CA ASP A 190 -2.54 5.31 -16.06
C ASP A 190 -3.85 5.25 -15.25
N GLY A 191 -3.89 4.45 -14.19
CA GLY A 191 -5.05 4.24 -13.33
C GLY A 191 -6.11 3.27 -13.88
N LEU A 192 -5.94 2.72 -15.07
CA LEU A 192 -6.88 1.77 -15.71
C LEU A 192 -6.43 0.33 -15.46
N ASN A 193 -7.32 -0.50 -14.91
CA ASN A 193 -7.00 -1.88 -14.59
C ASN A 193 -6.90 -2.73 -15.88
N PHE A 194 -5.87 -3.57 -15.99
CA PHE A 194 -5.70 -4.49 -17.11
C PHE A 194 -6.91 -5.42 -17.31
N LYS A 195 -7.54 -5.82 -16.21
CA LYS A 195 -8.73 -6.70 -16.23
C LYS A 195 -9.94 -6.07 -16.91
N ASP A 196 -10.07 -4.73 -16.91
CA ASP A 196 -11.15 -4.02 -17.59
C ASP A 196 -11.07 -4.19 -19.11
N TYR A 197 -9.89 -4.58 -19.60
CA TYR A 197 -9.62 -4.91 -21.00
C TYR A 197 -9.55 -6.42 -21.25
N GLY A 198 -9.98 -7.23 -20.29
CA GLY A 198 -9.88 -8.69 -20.38
C GLY A 198 -8.45 -9.24 -20.38
N VAL A 199 -7.46 -8.41 -19.98
CA VAL A 199 -6.04 -8.76 -19.92
C VAL A 199 -5.65 -9.12 -18.49
N TYR A 200 -4.94 -10.22 -18.35
CA TYR A 200 -4.48 -10.76 -17.08
C TYR A 200 -2.98 -11.01 -17.15
N VAL A 201 -2.26 -10.72 -16.07
CA VAL A 201 -0.83 -10.96 -15.95
C VAL A 201 -0.60 -12.29 -15.24
N SER A 202 0.10 -13.21 -15.88
CA SER A 202 0.46 -14.53 -15.33
C SER A 202 1.88 -14.58 -14.77
N GLY A 203 2.73 -13.61 -15.13
CA GLY A 203 4.09 -13.52 -14.65
C GLY A 203 4.70 -12.17 -14.98
N SER A 204 5.71 -11.78 -14.21
CA SER A 204 6.42 -10.52 -14.40
C SER A 204 7.93 -10.72 -14.18
N GLU A 205 8.73 -10.10 -15.03
CA GLU A 205 10.19 -10.07 -14.96
C GLU A 205 10.66 -8.62 -14.93
N GLY A 206 11.77 -8.33 -14.26
CA GLY A 206 12.40 -7.00 -14.27
C GLY A 206 11.88 -6.03 -13.21
N ILE A 207 10.71 -6.24 -12.63
CA ILE A 207 10.10 -5.30 -11.66
C ILE A 207 10.96 -5.07 -10.40
N LEU A 208 11.60 -6.11 -9.87
CA LEU A 208 12.45 -6.02 -8.68
C LEU A 208 13.95 -6.11 -9.01
N ASN A 209 14.29 -6.17 -10.29
CA ASN A 209 15.69 -6.29 -10.69
C ASN A 209 16.42 -4.95 -10.49
N ARG A 210 17.64 -5.04 -9.94
CA ARG A 210 18.51 -3.87 -9.91
C ARG A 210 18.82 -3.46 -11.35
N PRO A 211 18.66 -2.18 -11.72
CA PRO A 211 19.04 -1.70 -13.03
C PRO A 211 20.53 -1.92 -13.30
N LYS A 212 20.88 -2.16 -14.56
CA LYS A 212 22.27 -2.34 -14.97
C LYS A 212 23.04 -1.03 -14.83
N LEU A 213 24.29 -1.11 -14.34
CA LEU A 213 25.17 0.06 -14.32
C LEU A 213 25.52 0.47 -15.76
N LYS A 214 25.50 1.78 -16.04
CA LYS A 214 26.08 2.33 -17.25
C LYS A 214 27.57 1.98 -17.30
N SER A 215 28.13 1.98 -18.51
CA SER A 215 29.57 1.75 -18.71
C SER A 215 30.38 2.68 -17.80
N ILE A 216 31.20 2.10 -16.96
CA ILE A 216 32.08 2.82 -16.04
C ILE A 216 33.44 3.02 -16.73
N THR A 217 34.02 4.19 -16.58
CA THR A 217 35.36 4.45 -17.06
C THR A 217 36.34 3.59 -16.27
N SER A 218 37.05 2.71 -16.97
CA SER A 218 38.15 1.93 -16.39
C SER A 218 39.46 2.24 -17.12
N ILE A 219 40.55 2.22 -16.39
CA ILE A 219 41.88 2.41 -16.91
C ILE A 219 42.70 1.18 -16.55
N SER A 220 43.20 0.48 -17.58
CA SER A 220 44.17 -0.61 -17.44
C SER A 220 45.56 -0.08 -17.68
N TRP A 221 46.46 -0.39 -16.77
CA TRP A 221 47.89 -0.01 -16.88
C TRP A 221 48.72 -1.24 -17.14
N ASP A 222 49.66 -1.15 -18.09
CA ASP A 222 50.52 -2.28 -18.51
C ASP A 222 51.36 -2.90 -17.37
N ASN A 223 51.66 -2.12 -16.35
CA ASN A 223 52.48 -2.51 -15.21
C ASN A 223 51.70 -2.70 -13.90
N TYR A 224 50.37 -2.83 -13.99
CA TYR A 224 49.48 -2.99 -12.83
C TYR A 224 48.52 -4.17 -13.06
N HIS A 225 48.26 -4.96 -12.02
CA HIS A 225 47.30 -6.05 -12.10
C HIS A 225 45.86 -5.53 -11.95
N GLY A 226 45.00 -5.81 -12.95
CA GLY A 226 43.61 -5.41 -12.96
C GLY A 226 43.37 -4.03 -13.56
N GLU A 227 42.27 -3.41 -13.17
CA GLU A 227 41.81 -2.13 -13.70
C GLU A 227 41.51 -1.14 -12.54
N SER A 228 41.80 0.13 -12.77
CA SER A 228 41.35 1.22 -11.92
C SER A 228 39.96 1.66 -12.41
N VAL A 229 38.95 1.60 -11.54
CA VAL A 229 37.55 1.84 -11.90
C VAL A 229 36.99 2.95 -11.02
N ASP A 230 36.30 3.94 -11.61
CA ASP A 230 35.55 4.94 -10.85
C ASP A 230 34.23 4.32 -10.34
N LEU A 231 34.17 4.04 -9.05
CA LEU A 231 32.97 3.52 -8.37
C LEU A 231 32.26 4.55 -7.50
N MET A 232 32.76 5.79 -7.48
CA MET A 232 32.17 6.87 -6.66
C MET A 232 30.84 7.37 -7.26
N HIS A 233 30.73 7.39 -8.60
CA HIS A 233 29.55 7.89 -9.30
C HIS A 233 28.91 6.76 -10.11
N LYS A 234 27.88 6.15 -9.54
CA LYS A 234 27.16 5.03 -10.18
C LYS A 234 25.89 5.54 -10.86
N PHE A 235 25.85 5.44 -12.19
CA PHE A 235 24.66 5.70 -12.99
C PHE A 235 24.12 4.39 -13.56
N TYR A 236 22.82 4.34 -13.78
CA TYR A 236 22.13 3.13 -14.23
C TYR A 236 21.56 3.30 -15.64
N GLU A 237 21.51 2.20 -16.39
CA GLU A 237 20.77 2.11 -17.65
C GLU A 237 19.26 2.04 -17.34
N SER A 238 18.41 2.27 -18.34
CA SER A 238 16.97 2.04 -18.24
C SER A 238 16.67 0.62 -17.77
N ARG A 239 15.51 0.44 -17.10
CA ARG A 239 15.02 -0.87 -16.68
C ARG A 239 14.07 -1.42 -17.73
N GLU A 240 14.22 -2.68 -18.08
CA GLU A 240 13.27 -3.42 -18.89
C GLU A 240 12.34 -4.25 -17.96
N ILE A 241 11.03 -4.12 -18.17
CA ILE A 241 9.99 -4.87 -17.46
C ILE A 241 9.25 -5.68 -18.50
N THR A 242 9.14 -6.99 -18.29
CA THR A 242 8.37 -7.89 -19.15
C THR A 242 7.21 -8.50 -18.36
N LEU A 243 5.99 -8.27 -18.83
CA LEU A 243 4.79 -8.88 -18.27
C LEU A 243 4.31 -9.98 -19.22
N SER A 244 4.19 -11.22 -18.72
CA SER A 244 3.56 -12.32 -19.45
C SER A 244 2.06 -12.22 -19.25
N CYS A 245 1.36 -11.86 -20.32
CA CYS A 245 -0.07 -11.56 -20.30
C CYS A 245 -0.88 -12.60 -21.07
N PHE A 246 -2.13 -12.75 -20.67
CA PHE A 246 -3.12 -13.43 -21.48
C PHE A 246 -4.42 -12.62 -21.49
N VAL A 247 -5.15 -12.75 -22.60
CA VAL A 247 -6.47 -12.16 -22.77
C VAL A 247 -7.50 -13.29 -22.94
N LYS A 248 -8.67 -13.09 -22.37
CA LYS A 248 -9.79 -14.04 -22.42
C LYS A 248 -11.06 -13.31 -22.80
N ALA A 249 -11.76 -13.81 -23.82
CA ALA A 249 -13.03 -13.29 -24.30
C ALA A 249 -14.00 -14.40 -24.67
N GLN A 250 -15.30 -14.11 -24.69
CA GLN A 250 -16.34 -15.04 -25.05
C GLN A 250 -16.60 -15.08 -26.56
N SER A 251 -16.20 -14.06 -27.30
CA SER A 251 -16.37 -13.97 -28.75
C SER A 251 -15.15 -13.38 -29.44
N LYS A 252 -15.00 -13.67 -30.76
CA LYS A 252 -13.92 -13.13 -31.60
C LYS A 252 -13.92 -11.59 -31.66
N ILE A 253 -15.12 -11.00 -31.73
CA ILE A 253 -15.27 -9.52 -31.79
C ILE A 253 -14.89 -8.90 -30.48
N GLU A 254 -15.32 -9.46 -29.36
CA GLU A 254 -14.93 -9.02 -28.03
C GLU A 254 -13.41 -9.09 -27.84
N PHE A 255 -12.80 -10.20 -28.22
CA PHE A 255 -11.34 -10.38 -28.18
C PHE A 255 -10.61 -9.28 -28.95
N ILE A 256 -11.01 -9.02 -30.21
CA ILE A 256 -10.39 -7.99 -31.04
C ILE A 256 -10.57 -6.59 -30.41
N THR A 257 -11.77 -6.33 -29.87
CA THR A 257 -12.09 -5.04 -29.24
C THR A 257 -11.27 -4.81 -27.97
N GLN A 258 -11.17 -5.82 -27.10
CA GLN A 258 -10.39 -5.78 -25.87
C GLN A 258 -8.90 -5.48 -26.17
N ILE A 259 -8.31 -6.26 -27.09
CA ILE A 259 -6.91 -6.06 -27.49
C ILE A 259 -6.68 -4.68 -28.10
N SER A 260 -7.51 -4.28 -29.06
CA SER A 260 -7.36 -2.97 -29.70
C SER A 260 -7.50 -1.81 -28.71
N ASN A 261 -8.36 -1.93 -27.70
CA ASN A 261 -8.49 -0.92 -26.67
C ASN A 261 -7.32 -0.95 -25.68
N PHE A 262 -6.80 -2.13 -25.35
CA PHE A 262 -5.62 -2.27 -24.50
C PHE A 262 -4.37 -1.68 -25.15
N GLU A 263 -4.12 -1.97 -26.43
CA GLU A 263 -2.97 -1.43 -27.18
C GLU A 263 -2.97 0.10 -27.20
N LYS A 264 -4.14 0.72 -27.38
CA LYS A 264 -4.28 2.19 -27.38
C LYS A 264 -3.86 2.87 -26.08
N LEU A 265 -3.78 2.15 -24.97
CA LEU A 265 -3.29 2.71 -23.71
C LEU A 265 -1.82 3.15 -23.82
N PHE A 266 -1.06 2.50 -24.70
CA PHE A 266 0.36 2.74 -24.90
C PHE A 266 0.67 3.70 -26.06
N ASP A 267 -0.36 4.20 -26.77
CA ASP A 267 -0.22 5.16 -27.87
C ASP A 267 -0.16 6.63 -27.41
N LYS A 268 -0.31 6.87 -26.10
CA LYS A 268 -0.28 8.24 -25.54
C LYS A 268 1.13 8.84 -25.58
N GLN A 269 1.20 10.16 -25.69
CA GLN A 269 2.47 10.88 -25.57
C GLN A 269 3.03 10.81 -24.14
N GLY A 270 4.36 10.73 -24.02
CA GLY A 270 5.06 10.61 -22.76
C GLY A 270 5.11 9.18 -22.23
N THR A 271 5.42 9.07 -20.96
CA THR A 271 5.41 7.77 -20.25
C THR A 271 3.99 7.38 -19.85
N GLN A 272 3.75 6.08 -19.75
CA GLN A 272 2.56 5.50 -19.15
C GLN A 272 2.94 4.96 -17.77
N ARG A 273 2.14 5.28 -16.79
CA ARG A 273 2.38 4.87 -15.41
C ARG A 273 1.88 3.45 -15.18
N LEU A 274 2.80 2.50 -15.06
CA LEU A 274 2.49 1.14 -14.57
C LEU A 274 2.45 1.15 -13.05
N VAL A 275 1.31 0.74 -12.48
CA VAL A 275 1.14 0.51 -11.04
C VAL A 275 0.86 -0.96 -10.81
N ILE A 276 1.60 -1.57 -9.87
CA ILE A 276 1.38 -2.95 -9.44
C ILE A 276 0.99 -2.90 -7.96
N ASP A 277 -0.24 -3.30 -7.67
CA ASP A 277 -0.79 -3.31 -6.32
C ASP A 277 -0.28 -4.55 -5.55
N VAL A 278 0.96 -4.44 -5.06
CA VAL A 278 1.60 -5.48 -4.24
C VAL A 278 1.24 -5.37 -2.77
N HIS A 279 0.83 -4.17 -2.34
CA HIS A 279 0.50 -3.86 -0.95
C HIS A 279 -0.45 -2.65 -0.90
N PRO A 280 -1.46 -2.63 0.01
CA PRO A 280 -2.50 -1.59 0.04
C PRO A 280 -2.01 -0.14 0.09
N VAL A 281 -0.84 0.10 0.72
CA VAL A 281 -0.28 1.45 0.89
C VAL A 281 1.09 1.64 0.22
N LYS A 282 1.69 0.57 -0.29
CA LYS A 282 3.02 0.58 -0.92
C LYS A 282 3.00 -0.08 -2.30
N PRO A 283 2.27 0.47 -3.28
CA PRO A 283 2.29 -0.04 -4.64
C PRO A 283 3.69 0.12 -5.25
N LEU A 284 4.01 -0.73 -6.22
CA LEU A 284 5.16 -0.52 -7.09
C LEU A 284 4.74 0.35 -8.26
N ILE A 285 5.47 1.43 -8.52
CA ILE A 285 5.13 2.43 -9.53
C ILE A 285 6.31 2.62 -10.48
N TYR A 286 6.02 2.58 -11.77
CA TYR A 286 7.01 2.71 -12.85
C TYR A 286 6.49 3.66 -13.91
N GLU A 287 7.29 4.67 -14.27
CA GLU A 287 7.05 5.51 -15.44
C GLU A 287 7.66 4.83 -16.65
N THR A 288 6.83 4.27 -17.52
CA THR A 288 7.28 3.36 -18.58
C THR A 288 6.79 3.80 -19.95
N TYR A 289 7.38 3.25 -20.99
CA TYR A 289 6.84 3.29 -22.36
C TYR A 289 6.97 1.93 -23.02
N CYS A 290 6.08 1.65 -23.98
CA CYS A 290 6.13 0.45 -24.78
C CYS A 290 6.88 0.76 -26.09
N GLN A 291 8.01 0.10 -26.33
CA GLN A 291 8.80 0.29 -27.54
C GLN A 291 8.53 -0.79 -28.60
N ASP A 292 8.34 -2.02 -28.14
CA ASP A 292 8.19 -3.18 -29.01
C ASP A 292 6.73 -3.38 -29.43
N ALA A 293 6.51 -4.05 -30.55
CA ALA A 293 5.19 -4.51 -30.95
C ALA A 293 4.63 -5.55 -29.95
N ILE A 294 3.35 -5.49 -29.71
CA ILE A 294 2.63 -6.51 -28.92
C ILE A 294 2.24 -7.65 -29.85
N GLU A 295 3.02 -8.74 -29.81
CA GLU A 295 2.77 -9.91 -30.64
C GLU A 295 1.86 -10.91 -29.92
N ILE A 296 0.64 -11.15 -30.45
CA ILE A 296 -0.37 -11.97 -29.82
C ILE A 296 -0.42 -13.35 -30.48
N THR A 297 -0.16 -14.38 -29.68
CA THR A 297 -0.43 -15.78 -30.06
C THR A 297 -1.83 -16.14 -29.61
N LYS A 298 -2.71 -16.42 -30.58
CA LYS A 298 -4.12 -16.69 -30.32
C LYS A 298 -4.46 -18.18 -30.41
N GLU A 299 -5.30 -18.64 -29.49
CA GLU A 299 -5.93 -19.97 -29.47
C GLU A 299 -7.44 -19.78 -29.33
N TRP A 300 -8.17 -20.03 -30.42
CA TRP A 300 -9.61 -19.82 -30.43
C TRP A 300 -10.33 -21.16 -30.56
N SER A 301 -11.28 -21.39 -29.68
CA SER A 301 -12.25 -22.49 -29.75
C SER A 301 -13.64 -21.94 -30.04
N ASP A 302 -14.65 -22.83 -30.13
CA ASP A 302 -16.03 -22.41 -30.37
C ASP A 302 -16.65 -21.70 -29.16
N GLU A 303 -16.10 -21.94 -27.94
CA GLU A 303 -16.65 -21.43 -26.68
C GLU A 303 -15.76 -20.34 -26.00
N LEU A 304 -14.47 -20.31 -26.33
CA LEU A 304 -13.53 -19.45 -25.64
C LEU A 304 -12.41 -18.96 -26.55
N MET A 305 -12.21 -17.65 -26.54
CA MET A 305 -11.11 -16.98 -27.23
C MET A 305 -10.03 -16.63 -26.23
N VAL A 306 -8.84 -17.21 -26.38
CA VAL A 306 -7.67 -16.92 -25.56
C VAL A 306 -6.54 -16.44 -26.45
N GLY A 307 -5.75 -15.49 -25.96
CA GLY A 307 -4.49 -15.06 -26.57
C GLY A 307 -3.45 -14.83 -25.50
N THR A 308 -2.20 -15.13 -25.83
CA THR A 308 -1.06 -14.86 -24.95
C THR A 308 -0.08 -13.91 -25.62
N PHE A 309 0.54 -13.04 -24.85
CA PHE A 309 1.55 -12.10 -25.34
C PHE A 309 2.50 -11.68 -24.23
N LYS A 310 3.65 -11.11 -24.62
CA LYS A 310 4.58 -10.45 -23.72
C LYS A 310 4.50 -8.95 -23.92
N LEU A 311 4.14 -8.22 -22.86
CA LEU A 311 4.21 -6.77 -22.85
C LEU A 311 5.56 -6.35 -22.30
N LYS A 312 6.37 -5.72 -23.15
CA LYS A 312 7.69 -5.21 -22.79
C LYS A 312 7.62 -3.70 -22.60
N LEU A 313 7.96 -3.27 -21.41
CA LEU A 313 7.94 -1.88 -20.99
C LEU A 313 9.36 -1.45 -20.59
N ILE A 314 9.71 -0.23 -20.96
CA ILE A 314 10.99 0.36 -20.61
C ILE A 314 10.77 1.50 -19.64
N GLU A 315 11.40 1.43 -18.49
CA GLU A 315 11.48 2.53 -17.52
C GLU A 315 12.78 3.30 -17.76
N PRO A 316 12.71 4.54 -18.29
CA PRO A 316 13.90 5.30 -18.67
C PRO A 316 14.72 5.75 -17.46
N GLU A 317 14.07 6.05 -16.34
CA GLU A 317 14.67 6.56 -15.11
C GLU A 317 14.39 5.61 -13.93
N PRO A 318 15.15 4.51 -13.81
CA PRO A 318 14.79 3.40 -12.92
C PRO A 318 15.11 3.63 -11.44
N VAL A 319 15.81 4.70 -11.10
CA VAL A 319 16.13 5.06 -9.71
C VAL A 319 15.21 6.19 -9.29
N LYS A 320 14.38 5.93 -8.30
CA LYS A 320 13.29 6.84 -7.95
C LYS A 320 12.93 6.83 -6.46
N ARG A 321 12.29 7.91 -6.03
CA ARG A 321 11.58 8.03 -4.76
C ARG A 321 10.09 8.14 -5.05
N VAL A 322 9.27 7.35 -4.37
CA VAL A 322 7.81 7.36 -4.53
C VAL A 322 7.18 7.97 -3.30
N LEU A 323 6.29 8.92 -3.54
CA LEU A 323 5.51 9.60 -2.51
C LEU A 323 4.04 9.21 -2.63
N LYS A 324 3.26 9.47 -1.59
CA LYS A 324 1.79 9.39 -1.58
C LYS A 324 1.22 10.72 -1.11
N HIS A 325 0.34 11.30 -1.88
CA HIS A 325 -0.39 12.52 -1.54
C HIS A 325 -1.89 12.29 -1.68
N MET A 326 -2.62 12.67 -0.63
CA MET A 326 -4.08 12.49 -0.56
C MET A 326 -4.75 13.85 -0.71
N VAL A 327 -5.64 13.98 -1.68
CA VAL A 327 -6.47 15.17 -1.89
C VAL A 327 -7.90 14.83 -1.48
N VAL A 328 -8.38 15.50 -0.45
CA VAL A 328 -9.72 15.26 0.12
C VAL A 328 -10.61 16.48 0.07
N ASP A 329 -10.00 17.65 0.13
CA ASP A 329 -10.65 18.95 0.06
C ASP A 329 -9.71 20.02 -0.49
N SER A 330 -10.18 21.26 -0.55
CA SER A 330 -9.37 22.37 -1.07
C SER A 330 -8.11 22.67 -0.25
N SER A 331 -8.04 22.27 1.01
CA SER A 331 -6.85 22.51 1.86
C SER A 331 -5.73 21.51 1.60
N SER A 332 -6.04 20.36 1.01
CA SER A 332 -5.11 19.28 0.69
C SER A 332 -4.77 19.18 -0.79
N GLN A 333 -5.29 20.09 -1.65
CA GLN A 333 -5.08 20.04 -3.10
C GLN A 333 -3.61 20.23 -3.52
N THR A 334 -2.80 20.93 -2.71
CA THR A 334 -1.44 21.26 -3.10
C THR A 334 -0.43 20.31 -2.49
N CYS A 335 0.32 19.61 -3.33
CA CYS A 335 1.52 18.88 -2.95
C CYS A 335 2.74 19.80 -3.08
N ASN A 336 3.47 19.95 -1.98
CA ASN A 336 4.68 20.76 -1.91
C ASN A 336 5.90 19.87 -1.74
N ILE A 337 6.93 20.13 -2.53
CA ILE A 337 8.22 19.45 -2.44
C ILE A 337 9.30 20.53 -2.44
N LYS A 338 10.22 20.47 -1.47
CA LYS A 338 11.38 21.32 -1.40
C LYS A 338 12.63 20.47 -1.51
N ILE A 339 13.51 20.79 -2.46
CA ILE A 339 14.67 19.99 -2.82
C ILE A 339 15.94 20.84 -2.86
N THR A 340 17.01 20.30 -2.30
CA THR A 340 18.37 20.79 -2.55
C THR A 340 19.15 19.69 -3.27
N THR A 341 19.53 19.94 -4.51
CA THR A 341 20.32 19.01 -5.34
C THR A 341 21.16 19.75 -6.38
N ARG A 342 22.35 19.21 -6.66
CA ARG A 342 23.25 19.74 -7.72
C ARG A 342 23.08 19.07 -9.07
N LYS A 343 22.33 17.97 -9.11
CA LYS A 343 22.04 17.21 -10.33
C LYS A 343 20.56 17.30 -10.64
N TYR A 344 20.21 17.07 -11.89
CA TYR A 344 18.82 17.14 -12.33
C TYR A 344 18.00 15.98 -11.78
N VAL A 345 16.81 16.30 -11.29
CA VAL A 345 15.74 15.38 -10.96
C VAL A 345 14.46 15.80 -11.65
N ASN A 346 13.56 14.84 -11.87
CA ASN A 346 12.25 15.07 -12.47
C ASN A 346 11.17 14.64 -11.48
N ILE A 347 10.00 15.28 -11.53
CA ILE A 347 8.85 14.94 -10.69
C ILE A 347 7.67 14.62 -11.60
N TYR A 348 7.22 13.37 -11.56
CA TYR A 348 5.97 12.90 -12.18
C TYR A 348 4.87 12.96 -11.12
N TRP A 349 3.88 13.84 -11.28
CA TRP A 349 2.89 14.11 -10.23
C TRP A 349 1.81 13.02 -10.09
N GLY A 350 1.59 12.21 -11.10
CA GLY A 350 0.65 11.09 -11.04
C GLY A 350 -0.72 11.38 -11.65
N ASP A 351 -0.93 12.58 -12.13
CA ASP A 351 -2.08 13.02 -12.91
C ASP A 351 -1.76 13.25 -14.40
N GLY A 352 -0.55 12.89 -14.81
CA GLY A 352 -0.02 13.08 -16.17
C GLY A 352 0.87 14.31 -16.30
N SER A 353 0.94 15.18 -15.29
CA SER A 353 1.85 16.33 -15.30
C SER A 353 3.24 15.94 -14.81
N VAL A 354 4.25 16.64 -15.31
CA VAL A 354 5.67 16.39 -15.04
C VAL A 354 6.43 17.71 -14.99
N ASP A 355 7.29 17.86 -13.99
CA ASP A 355 8.31 18.91 -13.93
C ASP A 355 9.68 18.30 -14.18
N TYR A 356 10.39 18.84 -15.16
CA TYR A 356 11.69 18.35 -15.60
C TYR A 356 12.85 19.24 -15.15
N ASP A 357 14.05 18.67 -15.07
CA ASP A 357 15.32 19.37 -14.92
C ASP A 357 15.42 20.25 -13.66
N ILE A 358 14.86 19.78 -12.56
CA ILE A 358 14.89 20.46 -11.26
C ILE A 358 16.27 20.32 -10.64
N SER A 359 16.91 21.45 -10.30
CA SER A 359 18.19 21.50 -9.59
C SER A 359 18.38 22.85 -8.91
N GLY A 360 19.11 22.91 -7.80
CA GLY A 360 19.39 24.15 -7.06
C GLY A 360 19.38 23.93 -5.55
N ASP A 361 19.54 25.01 -4.81
CA ASP A 361 19.48 25.03 -3.37
C ASP A 361 18.09 25.51 -2.93
N ASP A 362 17.44 24.75 -2.05
CA ASP A 362 16.11 25.08 -1.48
C ASP A 362 15.02 25.38 -2.52
N VAL A 363 15.03 24.63 -3.64
CA VAL A 363 14.03 24.81 -4.72
C VAL A 363 12.67 24.31 -4.25
N GLU A 364 11.68 25.20 -4.23
CA GLU A 364 10.31 24.90 -3.86
C GLU A 364 9.49 24.63 -5.12
N ILE A 365 8.84 23.47 -5.20
CA ILE A 365 7.97 23.04 -6.28
C ILE A 365 6.61 22.70 -5.68
N SER A 366 5.56 23.26 -6.27
CA SER A 366 4.19 23.04 -5.82
C SER A 366 3.34 22.57 -6.99
N HIS A 367 2.53 21.55 -6.76
CA HIS A 367 1.57 21.05 -7.74
C HIS A 367 0.17 21.02 -7.13
N GLU A 368 -0.82 21.55 -7.87
CA GLU A 368 -2.22 21.59 -7.46
C GLU A 368 -3.02 20.55 -8.25
N TYR A 369 -3.61 19.58 -7.55
CA TYR A 369 -4.46 18.56 -8.16
C TYR A 369 -5.88 19.07 -8.38
N ALA A 370 -6.43 18.79 -9.57
CA ALA A 370 -7.75 19.28 -9.98
C ALA A 370 -8.92 18.51 -9.31
N SER A 371 -8.69 17.33 -8.79
CA SER A 371 -9.73 16.47 -8.20
C SER A 371 -9.28 15.78 -6.94
N ASN A 372 -10.25 15.39 -6.10
CA ASN A 372 -9.98 14.56 -4.94
C ASN A 372 -9.51 13.18 -5.37
N GLY A 373 -8.59 12.62 -4.63
CA GLY A 373 -8.04 11.29 -4.92
C GLY A 373 -6.71 11.03 -4.24
N GLU A 374 -6.20 9.85 -4.49
CA GLU A 374 -4.89 9.40 -4.06
C GLU A 374 -3.90 9.51 -5.22
N TYR A 375 -2.85 10.28 -5.02
CA TYR A 375 -1.82 10.52 -6.02
C TYR A 375 -0.47 10.03 -5.52
N PHE A 376 0.35 9.53 -6.45
CA PHE A 376 1.69 9.07 -6.14
C PHE A 376 2.72 9.88 -6.92
N PRO A 377 3.19 11.00 -6.39
CA PRO A 377 4.33 11.70 -6.99
C PRO A 377 5.57 10.81 -6.99
N VAL A 378 6.29 10.81 -8.12
CA VAL A 378 7.52 10.04 -8.31
C VAL A 378 8.65 10.99 -8.65
N VAL A 379 9.68 11.03 -7.81
CA VAL A 379 10.91 11.79 -8.05
C VAL A 379 11.95 10.86 -8.64
N THR A 380 12.44 11.17 -9.83
CA THR A 380 13.38 10.35 -10.62
C THR A 380 14.68 11.10 -10.90
N GLY A 381 15.59 10.48 -11.65
CA GLY A 381 16.87 11.08 -12.02
C GLY A 381 17.96 10.85 -10.97
N CYS A 382 18.75 11.88 -10.69
CA CYS A 382 19.89 11.78 -9.77
C CYS A 382 19.47 11.94 -8.30
N ILE A 383 18.52 11.12 -7.82
CA ILE A 383 17.99 11.24 -6.45
C ILE A 383 19.03 10.99 -5.36
N ASP A 384 20.12 10.30 -5.66
CA ASP A 384 21.23 10.07 -4.73
C ASP A 384 22.02 11.35 -4.42
N GLU A 385 21.89 12.39 -5.25
CA GLU A 385 22.53 13.70 -5.08
C GLU A 385 21.65 14.71 -4.32
N ILE A 386 20.46 14.30 -3.89
CA ILE A 386 19.57 15.12 -3.07
C ILE A 386 20.15 15.19 -1.66
N THR A 387 20.53 16.40 -1.23
CA THR A 387 21.11 16.66 0.09
C THR A 387 20.08 17.10 1.13
N ALA A 388 18.96 17.72 0.67
CA ALA A 388 17.82 18.06 1.51
C ALA A 388 16.52 17.80 0.73
N PHE A 389 15.52 17.24 1.44
CA PHE A 389 14.21 16.90 0.87
C PHE A 389 13.13 17.09 1.93
N GLU A 390 12.19 17.99 1.65
CA GLU A 390 11.03 18.24 2.50
C GLU A 390 9.76 18.13 1.65
N THR A 391 8.69 17.62 2.23
CA THR A 391 7.40 17.49 1.53
C THR A 391 6.26 17.34 2.54
N ASN A 392 5.06 17.74 2.13
CA ASN A 392 3.81 17.43 2.83
C ASN A 392 3.19 16.08 2.40
N ALA A 393 3.82 15.36 1.46
CA ALA A 393 3.43 14.02 1.06
C ALA A 393 4.12 12.94 1.93
N ILE A 394 3.61 11.71 1.95
CA ILE A 394 4.23 10.57 2.64
C ILE A 394 5.27 9.93 1.72
N ILE A 395 6.46 9.63 2.22
CA ILE A 395 7.44 8.84 1.47
C ILE A 395 7.06 7.36 1.56
N VAL A 396 6.60 6.78 0.44
CA VAL A 396 6.27 5.36 0.32
C VAL A 396 7.53 4.52 0.09
N TRP A 397 8.33 4.93 -0.88
CA TRP A 397 9.62 4.32 -1.18
C TRP A 397 10.68 5.41 -1.25
N ASN A 398 11.63 5.38 -0.33
CA ASN A 398 12.71 6.37 -0.32
C ASN A 398 13.69 6.19 -1.51
N LYS A 399 13.87 4.92 -1.91
CA LYS A 399 14.61 4.54 -3.11
C LYS A 399 14.12 3.18 -3.61
N LEU A 400 13.61 3.15 -4.83
CA LEU A 400 13.11 1.95 -5.50
C LEU A 400 13.94 1.62 -6.75
#